data_ae3798b3fe5a8a29d824cb14d8992ad3
#
_entry.id   ae3798b3fe5a8a29d824cb14d8992ad3
#
_cell.length_a   1.000
_cell.length_b   1.000
_cell.length_c   1.000
_cell.angle_alpha   90.00
_cell.angle_beta   90.00
_cell.angle_gamma   90.00
#
_symmetry.space_group_name_H-M   'P 1'
#
loop_
_entity.id
_entity.type
_entity.pdbx_description
1 polymer ?
#
loop_
_entity_poly.entity_id
_entity_poly.type
_entity_poly.pdbx_seq_one_letter_code
_entity_poly.pdbx_strand_id
1 'polypeptide(L)'
;MGSCQRSRRGQRAATALGVTGVVTVSPNDPSLPADITGRPVAGPRTLLSGALLLLALGVASLALTGCGVVSGWFEDDTPKPQAVPVLKVAVGQCFATPPQESELTDLQSLPCDVTHRQEAYAVLAYQPPAGVQGDAYPGDALLSDFATAACAEAFEPYVGVSYLNSSLYYTFLIPSARGWQESDDRTVTCFVTTTGEELSSSVKGTRW
;
A
#
# COMPACT_ATOMS: atom_id res chain seq x y z
N MET A 1 -18.75 -51.46 36.32
CA MET A 1 -19.13 -52.25 35.13
C MET A 1 -19.80 -51.32 34.14
N GLY A 2 -19.20 -51.09 32.96
CA GLY A 2 -19.75 -50.19 31.95
C GLY A 2 -18.66 -49.74 31.00
N SER A 3 -18.29 -50.64 30.07
CA SER A 3 -17.35 -50.37 28.96
C SER A 3 -17.89 -49.26 28.06
N CYS A 4 -17.10 -48.28 27.75
CA CYS A 4 -17.38 -47.33 26.69
C CYS A 4 -16.37 -47.51 25.54
N GLN A 5 -16.89 -47.93 24.39
CA GLN A 5 -16.17 -48.29 23.19
C GLN A 5 -15.56 -47.06 22.52
N ARG A 6 -14.31 -47.20 22.09
CA ARG A 6 -13.63 -46.31 21.15
C ARG A 6 -14.28 -46.39 19.76
N SER A 7 -14.76 -45.28 19.26
CA SER A 7 -15.06 -45.10 17.84
C SER A 7 -13.89 -44.42 17.15
N ARG A 8 -13.14 -45.21 16.36
CA ARG A 8 -12.17 -44.72 15.38
C ARG A 8 -12.91 -44.37 14.09
N ARG A 9 -12.88 -43.15 13.65
CA ARG A 9 -13.14 -42.75 12.24
C ARG A 9 -12.07 -41.76 11.83
N GLY A 10 -11.17 -42.20 11.03
CA GLY A 10 -11.12 -41.95 9.59
C GLY A 10 -10.46 -40.63 9.29
N GLN A 11 -9.10 -40.60 9.43
CA GLN A 11 -8.29 -39.58 8.75
C GLN A 11 -8.38 -39.82 7.25
N ARG A 12 -8.97 -38.89 6.51
CA ARG A 12 -8.79 -38.79 5.07
C ARG A 12 -7.73 -37.75 4.82
N ALA A 13 -6.60 -38.22 4.31
CA ALA A 13 -5.53 -37.38 3.79
C ALA A 13 -6.04 -36.64 2.53
N ALA A 14 -6.03 -35.31 2.57
CA ALA A 14 -6.20 -34.47 1.39
C ALA A 14 -4.82 -34.29 0.75
N THR A 15 -4.63 -34.90 -0.41
CA THR A 15 -3.46 -34.71 -1.27
C THR A 15 -3.55 -33.32 -1.88
N ALA A 16 -2.68 -32.43 -1.44
CA ALA A 16 -2.49 -31.13 -2.09
C ALA A 16 -1.61 -31.32 -3.33
N LEU A 17 -2.20 -31.17 -4.51
CA LEU A 17 -1.49 -31.02 -5.78
C LEU A 17 -0.86 -29.64 -5.82
N GLY A 18 0.45 -29.58 -5.66
CA GLY A 18 1.24 -28.38 -5.90
C GLY A 18 1.34 -28.10 -7.39
N VAL A 19 0.90 -26.89 -7.78
CA VAL A 19 1.24 -26.29 -9.07
C VAL A 19 2.13 -25.09 -8.78
N THR A 20 3.42 -25.32 -8.80
CA THR A 20 4.46 -24.29 -8.85
C THR A 20 4.88 -24.15 -10.31
N GLY A 21 4.31 -23.18 -11.00
CA GLY A 21 4.76 -22.74 -12.32
C GLY A 21 5.49 -21.41 -12.19
N VAL A 22 6.79 -21.44 -11.91
CA VAL A 22 7.66 -20.28 -12.09
C VAL A 22 8.10 -20.26 -13.54
N VAL A 23 7.59 -19.32 -14.34
CA VAL A 23 8.08 -19.05 -15.68
C VAL A 23 9.27 -18.10 -15.55
N THR A 24 10.47 -18.65 -15.63
CA THR A 24 11.69 -17.88 -15.80
C THR A 24 11.87 -17.56 -17.28
N VAL A 25 11.70 -16.30 -17.65
CA VAL A 25 12.05 -15.78 -18.98
C VAL A 25 13.58 -15.58 -19.00
N SER A 26 14.27 -16.40 -19.81
CA SER A 26 15.71 -16.28 -20.06
C SER A 26 15.95 -15.23 -21.16
N PRO A 27 16.89 -14.28 -20.99
CA PRO A 27 17.13 -13.20 -21.97
C PRO A 27 18.02 -13.58 -23.17
N ASN A 28 18.19 -14.88 -23.49
CA ASN A 28 19.00 -15.33 -24.62
C ASN A 28 18.26 -16.38 -25.42
N ASP A 29 17.29 -15.95 -26.26
CA ASP A 29 16.74 -16.78 -27.34
C ASP A 29 17.29 -16.27 -28.68
N PRO A 30 18.14 -17.05 -29.41
CA PRO A 30 18.76 -16.62 -30.65
C PRO A 30 17.93 -17.00 -31.89
N SER A 31 16.63 -16.70 -31.94
CA SER A 31 15.79 -16.98 -33.10
C SER A 31 14.96 -15.78 -33.56
N LEU A 32 15.63 -14.65 -33.86
CA LEU A 32 15.06 -13.60 -34.68
C LEU A 32 15.91 -13.41 -35.94
N PRO A 33 15.33 -13.51 -37.16
CA PRO A 33 16.08 -13.31 -38.38
C PRO A 33 16.42 -11.82 -38.57
N ALA A 34 17.73 -11.57 -38.72
CA ALA A 34 18.24 -10.32 -39.25
C ALA A 34 17.98 -10.30 -40.75
N ASP A 35 17.30 -9.33 -41.26
CA ASP A 35 17.61 -8.64 -42.51
C ASP A 35 16.51 -7.64 -42.89
N ILE A 36 16.79 -6.34 -42.81
CA ILE A 36 16.28 -5.33 -43.76
C ILE A 36 17.39 -4.27 -43.91
N THR A 37 18.33 -4.54 -44.80
CA THR A 37 19.24 -3.56 -45.37
C THR A 37 18.47 -2.70 -46.39
N GLY A 38 17.98 -1.53 -45.98
CA GLY A 38 17.47 -0.49 -46.86
C GLY A 38 18.61 0.36 -47.42
N ARG A 39 18.95 0.16 -48.70
CA ARG A 39 19.89 1.01 -49.46
C ARG A 39 19.35 2.42 -49.62
N PRO A 40 20.17 3.49 -49.51
CA PRO A 40 19.75 4.84 -49.87
C PRO A 40 19.73 5.03 -51.39
N VAL A 41 18.57 5.45 -51.91
CA VAL A 41 18.39 5.87 -53.30
C VAL A 41 18.87 7.31 -53.41
N ALA A 42 19.89 7.54 -54.25
CA ALA A 42 20.38 8.87 -54.61
C ALA A 42 19.46 9.52 -55.67
N GLY A 43 18.82 10.63 -55.32
CA GLY A 43 18.06 11.49 -56.28
C GLY A 43 18.82 12.79 -56.55
N PRO A 44 18.56 13.47 -57.70
CA PRO A 44 19.45 14.45 -58.31
C PRO A 44 19.47 15.79 -57.58
N ARG A 45 20.69 16.35 -57.54
CA ARG A 45 20.98 17.73 -57.08
C ARG A 45 20.37 18.77 -58.02
N THR A 46 19.43 19.55 -57.52
CA THR A 46 19.08 20.86 -58.10
C THR A 46 19.64 22.00 -57.29
N LEU A 47 20.55 22.74 -57.89
CA LEU A 47 21.10 23.99 -57.41
C LEU A 47 20.05 25.09 -57.58
N LEU A 48 19.40 25.50 -56.50
CA LEU A 48 18.61 26.74 -56.50
C LEU A 48 18.62 27.38 -55.11
N SER A 49 19.24 28.54 -55.05
CA SER A 49 18.98 29.67 -54.17
C SER A 49 19.53 29.65 -52.76
N GLY A 50 20.69 30.26 -52.60
CA GLY A 50 21.30 30.70 -51.34
C GLY A 50 20.58 31.82 -50.57
N ALA A 51 19.36 32.20 -50.96
CA ALA A 51 18.60 33.27 -50.29
C ALA A 51 17.62 32.73 -49.21
N LEU A 52 17.27 31.45 -49.27
CA LEU A 52 16.36 30.81 -48.28
C LEU A 52 17.08 30.31 -47.00
N LEU A 53 18.41 30.17 -47.06
CA LEU A 53 19.19 29.62 -45.95
C LEU A 53 19.35 30.60 -44.79
N LEU A 54 19.32 31.92 -45.04
CA LEU A 54 19.44 32.94 -43.99
C LEU A 54 18.14 33.16 -43.21
N LEU A 55 16.98 32.92 -43.83
CA LEU A 55 15.67 32.97 -43.13
C LEU A 55 15.40 31.74 -42.26
N ALA A 56 15.89 30.58 -42.68
CA ALA A 56 15.74 29.35 -41.91
C ALA A 56 16.59 29.31 -40.61
N LEU A 57 17.76 29.95 -40.62
CA LEU A 57 18.62 30.06 -39.44
C LEU A 57 18.09 31.07 -38.40
N GLY A 58 17.32 32.08 -38.82
CA GLY A 58 16.68 33.02 -37.88
C GLY A 58 15.49 32.43 -37.12
N VAL A 59 14.72 31.55 -37.73
CA VAL A 59 13.57 30.90 -37.09
C VAL A 59 14.01 29.76 -36.16
N ALA A 60 15.09 29.04 -36.51
CA ALA A 60 15.66 28.00 -35.66
C ALA A 60 16.25 28.52 -34.35
N SER A 61 16.75 29.76 -34.33
CA SER A 61 17.31 30.36 -33.11
C SER A 61 16.25 30.80 -32.09
N LEU A 62 15.00 31.05 -32.51
CA LEU A 62 13.88 31.39 -31.63
C LEU A 62 13.20 30.16 -31.01
N ALA A 63 13.38 29.00 -31.62
CA ALA A 63 12.78 27.76 -31.13
C ALA A 63 13.58 27.10 -29.99
N LEU A 64 14.88 27.44 -29.80
CA LEU A 64 15.71 26.83 -28.75
C LEU A 64 15.66 27.56 -27.40
N THR A 65 15.09 28.76 -27.34
CA THR A 65 14.94 29.49 -26.06
C THR A 65 13.58 29.28 -25.38
N GLY A 66 12.68 28.49 -25.99
CA GLY A 66 11.32 28.28 -25.51
C GLY A 66 11.10 27.05 -24.60
N CYS A 67 12.09 26.20 -24.39
CA CYS A 67 11.88 24.92 -23.61
C CYS A 67 12.05 25.06 -22.09
N GLY A 68 12.31 26.27 -21.59
CA GLY A 68 12.54 26.45 -20.14
C GLY A 68 11.36 27.02 -19.34
N VAL A 69 10.27 27.45 -19.99
CA VAL A 69 9.21 28.21 -19.30
C VAL A 69 7.88 27.47 -19.20
N VAL A 70 7.70 26.34 -19.89
CA VAL A 70 6.41 25.61 -19.93
C VAL A 70 6.38 24.41 -18.98
N SER A 71 7.51 23.99 -18.42
CA SER A 71 7.56 22.84 -17.51
C SER A 71 7.02 23.12 -16.10
N GLY A 72 6.74 24.38 -15.76
CA GLY A 72 6.16 24.75 -14.47
C GLY A 72 4.63 24.88 -14.46
N TRP A 73 3.94 24.61 -15.58
CA TRP A 73 2.50 24.80 -15.67
C TRP A 73 1.70 23.50 -15.61
N PHE A 74 2.38 22.37 -15.51
CA PHE A 74 1.81 21.05 -15.28
C PHE A 74 2.43 20.48 -13.99
N GLU A 75 2.37 21.24 -12.91
CA GLU A 75 2.56 20.65 -11.59
C GLU A 75 1.37 19.74 -11.39
N ASP A 76 1.66 18.45 -11.25
CA ASP A 76 0.66 17.44 -10.89
C ASP A 76 0.21 17.77 -9.47
N ASP A 77 -0.97 18.38 -9.33
CA ASP A 77 -1.59 18.74 -8.05
C ASP A 77 -2.03 17.52 -7.24
N THR A 78 -1.62 16.31 -7.66
CA THR A 78 -1.88 15.09 -6.91
C THR A 78 -1.18 15.17 -5.55
N PRO A 79 -1.92 15.10 -4.43
CA PRO A 79 -1.34 15.16 -3.10
C PRO A 79 -0.27 14.08 -2.93
N LYS A 80 0.94 14.49 -2.59
CA LYS A 80 2.05 13.55 -2.36
C LYS A 80 1.90 12.92 -0.97
N PRO A 81 2.05 11.57 -0.86
CA PRO A 81 2.06 10.92 0.43
C PRO A 81 3.11 11.50 1.37
N GLN A 82 2.77 11.61 2.66
CA GLN A 82 3.67 12.09 3.70
C GLN A 82 3.98 10.96 4.68
N ALA A 83 5.26 10.74 4.98
CA ALA A 83 5.65 9.76 5.98
C ALA A 83 5.24 10.22 7.38
N VAL A 84 4.48 9.38 8.08
CA VAL A 84 4.04 9.58 9.47
C VAL A 84 4.57 8.42 10.31
N PRO A 85 5.41 8.68 11.33
CA PRO A 85 5.85 7.63 12.24
C PRO A 85 4.67 6.91 12.87
N VAL A 86 4.73 5.59 12.99
CA VAL A 86 3.62 4.76 13.52
C VAL A 86 3.17 5.21 14.91
N LEU A 87 4.10 5.69 15.75
CA LEU A 87 3.82 6.25 17.09
C LEU A 87 3.16 7.65 17.06
N LYS A 88 3.00 8.25 15.88
CA LYS A 88 2.40 9.58 15.70
C LYS A 88 1.10 9.53 14.89
N VAL A 89 0.63 8.33 14.58
CA VAL A 89 -0.67 8.15 13.93
C VAL A 89 -1.77 8.72 14.82
N ALA A 90 -2.67 9.49 14.21
CA ALA A 90 -3.82 10.06 14.86
C ALA A 90 -5.12 9.55 14.24
N VAL A 91 -6.18 9.51 15.05
CA VAL A 91 -7.53 9.15 14.59
C VAL A 91 -7.99 10.10 13.48
N GLY A 92 -8.54 9.55 12.41
CA GLY A 92 -9.01 10.27 11.22
C GLY A 92 -7.95 10.48 10.14
N GLN A 93 -6.73 9.98 10.31
CA GLN A 93 -5.73 10.00 9.25
C GLN A 93 -5.92 8.85 8.28
N CYS A 94 -5.75 9.16 6.99
CA CYS A 94 -5.87 8.22 5.90
C CYS A 94 -4.49 7.87 5.34
N PHE A 95 -4.32 6.61 4.91
CA PHE A 95 -3.02 6.07 4.54
C PHE A 95 -3.10 5.24 3.26
N ALA A 96 -2.04 5.31 2.46
CA ALA A 96 -1.80 4.41 1.34
C ALA A 96 -1.65 2.95 1.81
N THR A 97 -1.55 2.03 0.86
CA THR A 97 -1.24 0.63 1.17
C THR A 97 0.09 0.53 1.93
N PRO A 98 0.10 -0.04 3.14
CA PRO A 98 1.34 -0.21 3.88
C PRO A 98 2.27 -1.19 3.16
N PRO A 99 3.60 -1.01 3.29
CA PRO A 99 4.56 -1.98 2.76
C PRO A 99 4.41 -3.35 3.47
N GLN A 100 4.78 -4.42 2.76
CA GLN A 100 4.76 -5.79 3.29
C GLN A 100 6.04 -6.07 4.08
N GLU A 101 6.18 -5.42 5.22
CA GLU A 101 7.34 -5.54 6.11
C GLU A 101 6.94 -6.14 7.45
N SER A 102 7.89 -6.81 8.10
CA SER A 102 7.66 -7.44 9.42
C SER A 102 7.55 -6.42 10.55
N GLU A 103 8.11 -5.24 10.37
CA GLU A 103 8.07 -4.14 11.33
C GLU A 103 7.97 -2.81 10.57
N LEU A 104 6.94 -2.03 10.87
CA LEU A 104 6.69 -0.74 10.25
C LEU A 104 7.17 0.38 11.18
N THR A 105 7.93 1.31 10.63
CA THR A 105 8.34 2.55 11.32
C THR A 105 7.49 3.74 10.93
N ASP A 106 7.05 3.78 9.67
CA ASP A 106 6.31 4.88 9.09
C ASP A 106 5.18 4.39 8.20
N LEU A 107 4.10 5.16 8.12
CA LEU A 107 2.99 4.98 7.19
C LEU A 107 2.91 6.19 6.26
N GLN A 108 2.47 5.97 5.03
CA GLN A 108 2.29 7.02 4.03
C GLN A 108 0.90 7.62 4.14
N SER A 109 0.79 8.79 4.80
CA SER A 109 -0.47 9.52 4.96
C SER A 109 -0.85 10.26 3.69
N LEU A 110 -2.15 10.26 3.41
CA LEU A 110 -2.80 10.97 2.31
C LEU A 110 -4.00 11.76 2.86
N PRO A 111 -4.44 12.84 2.18
CA PRO A 111 -5.75 13.43 2.43
C PRO A 111 -6.86 12.38 2.24
N CYS A 112 -7.89 12.39 3.11
CA CYS A 112 -8.96 11.40 3.05
C CYS A 112 -9.94 11.58 1.89
N ASP A 113 -9.86 12.67 1.16
CA ASP A 113 -10.63 12.96 -0.05
C ASP A 113 -9.94 12.46 -1.34
N VAL A 114 -8.76 11.86 -1.21
CA VAL A 114 -8.12 11.11 -2.30
C VAL A 114 -8.15 9.61 -2.00
N THR A 115 -7.97 8.81 -3.05
CA THR A 115 -7.97 7.34 -2.95
C THR A 115 -6.88 6.87 -1.97
N HIS A 116 -7.29 6.09 -0.98
CA HIS A 116 -6.43 5.57 0.08
C HIS A 116 -6.85 4.16 0.50
N ARG A 117 -5.97 3.44 1.17
CA ARG A 117 -6.21 2.03 1.52
C ARG A 117 -6.87 1.85 2.87
N GLN A 118 -6.54 2.68 3.84
CA GLN A 118 -7.00 2.53 5.21
C GLN A 118 -7.10 3.87 5.93
N GLU A 119 -7.96 3.93 6.95
CA GLU A 119 -8.16 5.10 7.80
C GLU A 119 -8.01 4.70 9.27
N ALA A 120 -7.20 5.43 10.05
CA ALA A 120 -7.04 5.18 11.47
C ALA A 120 -8.29 5.65 12.22
N TYR A 121 -8.97 4.74 12.91
CA TYR A 121 -10.20 5.08 13.63
C TYR A 121 -10.08 5.02 15.16
N ALA A 122 -9.06 4.32 15.68
CA ALA A 122 -8.76 4.32 17.10
C ALA A 122 -7.26 4.18 17.35
N VAL A 123 -6.79 4.84 18.42
CA VAL A 123 -5.43 4.74 18.95
C VAL A 123 -5.58 4.46 20.42
N LEU A 124 -5.21 3.26 20.88
CA LEU A 124 -5.53 2.72 22.18
C LEU A 124 -4.26 2.30 22.91
N ALA A 125 -4.19 2.55 24.21
CA ALA A 125 -3.13 2.01 25.03
C ALA A 125 -3.46 0.57 25.43
N TYR A 126 -2.50 -0.36 25.26
CA TYR A 126 -2.64 -1.72 25.75
C TYR A 126 -2.92 -1.75 27.26
N GLN A 127 -3.90 -2.54 27.64
CA GLN A 127 -4.25 -2.76 29.04
C GLN A 127 -4.00 -4.24 29.37
N PRO A 128 -3.03 -4.53 30.27
CA PRO A 128 -2.80 -5.92 30.69
C PRO A 128 -4.01 -6.48 31.44
N PRO A 129 -4.26 -7.79 31.35
CA PRO A 129 -5.26 -8.45 32.15
C PRO A 129 -5.02 -8.22 33.66
N ALA A 130 -6.08 -8.24 34.45
CA ALA A 130 -5.99 -8.06 35.90
C ALA A 130 -5.00 -9.05 36.53
N GLY A 131 -4.06 -8.54 37.32
CA GLY A 131 -3.03 -9.34 37.99
C GLY A 131 -1.77 -9.63 37.15
N VAL A 132 -1.72 -9.17 35.92
CA VAL A 132 -0.51 -9.24 35.07
C VAL A 132 0.25 -7.92 35.17
N GLN A 133 1.57 -7.99 35.45
CA GLN A 133 2.41 -6.80 35.44
C GLN A 133 2.69 -6.37 33.99
N GLY A 134 2.50 -5.07 33.69
CA GLY A 134 2.56 -4.52 32.34
C GLY A 134 3.96 -4.15 31.83
N ASP A 135 5.02 -4.34 32.62
CA ASP A 135 6.36 -3.88 32.26
C ASP A 135 7.04 -4.78 31.20
N ALA A 136 6.82 -6.08 31.29
CA ALA A 136 7.36 -7.04 30.32
C ALA A 136 6.52 -7.05 29.04
N TYR A 137 7.19 -7.27 27.90
CA TYR A 137 6.49 -7.51 26.63
C TYR A 137 5.58 -8.74 26.74
N PRO A 138 4.27 -8.60 26.53
CA PRO A 138 3.32 -9.68 26.76
C PRO A 138 3.31 -10.75 25.67
N GLY A 139 3.94 -10.46 24.54
CA GLY A 139 3.95 -11.31 23.34
C GLY A 139 2.83 -10.96 22.35
N ASP A 140 3.09 -11.27 21.09
CA ASP A 140 2.21 -10.92 19.95
C ASP A 140 0.78 -11.51 20.11
N ALA A 141 0.65 -12.69 20.69
CA ALA A 141 -0.65 -13.33 20.87
C ALA A 141 -1.56 -12.52 21.80
N LEU A 142 -1.08 -12.12 22.98
CA LEU A 142 -1.87 -11.33 23.93
C LEU A 142 -2.18 -9.93 23.39
N LEU A 143 -1.22 -9.30 22.68
CA LEU A 143 -1.44 -8.02 22.04
C LEU A 143 -2.48 -8.10 20.92
N SER A 144 -2.44 -9.17 20.12
CA SER A 144 -3.42 -9.41 19.05
C SER A 144 -4.82 -9.71 19.59
N ASP A 145 -4.93 -10.46 20.66
CA ASP A 145 -6.21 -10.74 21.33
C ASP A 145 -6.82 -9.45 21.89
N PHE A 146 -6.01 -8.61 22.56
CA PHE A 146 -6.43 -7.30 23.03
C PHE A 146 -6.87 -6.41 21.85
N ALA A 147 -6.03 -6.31 20.80
CA ALA A 147 -6.30 -5.47 19.64
C ALA A 147 -7.59 -5.90 18.93
N THR A 148 -7.82 -7.21 18.78
CA THR A 148 -9.04 -7.75 18.15
C THR A 148 -10.28 -7.28 18.90
N ALA A 149 -10.31 -7.41 20.23
CA ALA A 149 -11.46 -7.00 21.03
C ALA A 149 -11.63 -5.47 21.06
N ALA A 150 -10.56 -4.74 21.35
CA ALA A 150 -10.60 -3.29 21.52
C ALA A 150 -10.89 -2.54 20.21
N CYS A 151 -10.33 -3.01 19.07
CA CYS A 151 -10.64 -2.44 17.77
C CYS A 151 -12.09 -2.72 17.34
N ALA A 152 -12.61 -3.93 17.60
CA ALA A 152 -14.01 -4.22 17.30
C ALA A 152 -14.98 -3.33 18.11
N GLU A 153 -14.67 -3.07 19.40
CA GLU A 153 -15.45 -2.19 20.27
C GLU A 153 -15.39 -0.72 19.81
N ALA A 154 -14.21 -0.25 19.39
CA ALA A 154 -14.02 1.13 18.95
C ALA A 154 -14.59 1.40 17.54
N PHE A 155 -14.98 0.37 16.78
CA PHE A 155 -15.43 0.51 15.40
C PHE A 155 -16.77 1.25 15.28
N GLU A 156 -17.79 0.84 16.03
CA GLU A 156 -19.13 1.43 15.95
C GLU A 156 -19.16 2.92 16.31
N PRO A 157 -18.50 3.40 17.37
CA PRO A 157 -18.43 4.82 17.69
C PRO A 157 -17.83 5.67 16.56
N TYR A 158 -16.97 5.09 15.73
CA TYR A 158 -16.35 5.81 14.62
C TYR A 158 -17.14 5.72 13.32
N VAL A 159 -17.49 4.52 12.88
CA VAL A 159 -18.17 4.27 11.60
C VAL A 159 -19.67 4.54 11.69
N GLY A 160 -20.26 4.37 12.85
CA GLY A 160 -21.70 4.60 13.10
C GLY A 160 -22.56 3.37 12.88
N VAL A 161 -21.95 2.19 12.71
CA VAL A 161 -22.60 0.88 12.65
C VAL A 161 -21.68 -0.16 13.27
N SER A 162 -22.24 -1.18 13.91
CA SER A 162 -21.47 -2.28 14.47
C SER A 162 -20.66 -3.00 13.39
N TYR A 163 -19.41 -3.39 13.72
CA TYR A 163 -18.54 -4.13 12.81
C TYR A 163 -19.22 -5.35 12.18
N LEU A 164 -20.04 -6.07 12.94
CA LEU A 164 -20.74 -7.27 12.45
C LEU A 164 -21.80 -6.97 11.38
N ASN A 165 -22.24 -5.72 11.28
CA ASN A 165 -23.26 -5.26 10.33
C ASN A 165 -22.66 -4.32 9.25
N SER A 166 -21.34 -4.17 9.25
CA SER A 166 -20.62 -3.32 8.30
C SER A 166 -20.12 -4.13 7.10
N SER A 167 -20.01 -3.47 5.95
CA SER A 167 -19.28 -3.97 4.77
C SER A 167 -17.77 -3.69 4.84
N LEU A 168 -17.33 -2.93 5.83
CA LEU A 168 -15.94 -2.59 6.07
C LEU A 168 -15.28 -3.63 6.97
N TYR A 169 -13.96 -3.69 6.90
CA TYR A 169 -13.13 -4.54 7.73
C TYR A 169 -12.20 -3.67 8.58
N TYR A 170 -11.63 -4.24 9.61
CA TYR A 170 -10.56 -3.58 10.34
C TYR A 170 -9.29 -4.42 10.37
N THR A 171 -8.19 -3.72 10.48
CA THR A 171 -6.86 -4.26 10.78
C THR A 171 -6.23 -3.43 11.89
N PHE A 172 -5.11 -3.87 12.43
CA PHE A 172 -4.44 -3.13 13.51
C PHE A 172 -2.92 -3.28 13.44
N LEU A 173 -2.24 -2.31 14.05
CA LEU A 173 -0.83 -2.40 14.43
C LEU A 173 -0.75 -2.60 15.93
N ILE A 174 0.15 -3.48 16.34
CA ILE A 174 0.51 -3.74 17.74
C ILE A 174 1.97 -3.35 17.97
N PRO A 175 2.36 -3.03 19.21
CA PRO A 175 3.76 -2.78 19.54
C PRO A 175 4.63 -4.00 19.21
N SER A 176 5.80 -3.76 18.62
CA SER A 176 6.84 -4.79 18.50
C SER A 176 7.57 -4.99 19.84
N ALA A 177 8.22 -6.13 20.02
CA ALA A 177 9.05 -6.38 21.21
C ALA A 177 10.15 -5.30 21.37
N ARG A 178 10.71 -4.83 20.26
CA ARG A 178 11.70 -3.76 20.26
C ARG A 178 11.08 -2.41 20.62
N GLY A 179 9.97 -2.02 20.00
CA GLY A 179 9.23 -0.80 20.31
C GLY A 179 8.83 -0.73 21.79
N TRP A 180 8.38 -1.88 22.32
CA TRP A 180 8.04 -2.02 23.74
C TRP A 180 9.22 -1.71 24.68
N GLN A 181 10.41 -2.22 24.34
CA GLN A 181 11.60 -2.10 25.19
C GLN A 181 12.35 -0.77 25.00
N GLU A 182 12.47 -0.30 23.77
CA GLU A 182 13.32 0.85 23.43
C GLU A 182 12.54 2.17 23.37
N SER A 183 11.24 2.13 23.04
CA SER A 183 10.43 3.32 22.81
C SER A 183 9.25 3.45 23.78
N ASP A 184 9.13 2.53 24.75
CA ASP A 184 7.97 2.44 25.65
C ASP A 184 6.62 2.39 24.92
N ASP A 185 6.62 1.77 23.71
CA ASP A 185 5.42 1.66 22.90
C ASP A 185 4.42 0.68 23.53
N ARG A 186 3.23 1.17 23.80
CA ARG A 186 2.08 0.44 24.34
C ARG A 186 0.85 0.64 23.49
N THR A 187 1.05 1.13 22.25
CA THR A 187 -0.03 1.65 21.41
C THR A 187 -0.54 0.58 20.46
N VAL A 188 -1.84 0.36 20.50
CA VAL A 188 -2.58 -0.37 19.47
C VAL A 188 -3.29 0.64 18.58
N THR A 189 -3.00 0.61 17.28
CA THR A 189 -3.66 1.48 16.30
C THR A 189 -4.60 0.65 15.44
N CYS A 190 -5.87 1.02 15.41
CA CYS A 190 -6.90 0.35 14.63
C CYS A 190 -7.18 1.11 13.33
N PHE A 191 -7.21 0.38 12.22
CA PHE A 191 -7.50 0.93 10.89
C PHE A 191 -8.73 0.26 10.30
N VAL A 192 -9.61 1.05 9.71
CA VAL A 192 -10.69 0.56 8.86
C VAL A 192 -10.18 0.44 7.42
N THR A 193 -10.62 -0.60 6.73
CA THR A 193 -10.23 -0.93 5.35
C THR A 193 -11.34 -1.70 4.63
N THR A 194 -11.12 -1.99 3.35
CA THR A 194 -11.98 -2.84 2.52
C THR A 194 -11.22 -4.09 2.06
N THR A 195 -11.92 -5.08 1.52
CA THR A 195 -11.29 -6.32 1.00
C THR A 195 -10.80 -6.23 -0.44
N GLY A 196 -11.05 -5.16 -1.16
CA GLY A 196 -10.68 -5.08 -2.58
C GLY A 196 -10.47 -3.65 -3.04
N GLU A 197 -11.54 -2.91 -3.11
CA GLU A 197 -11.53 -1.52 -3.56
C GLU A 197 -10.88 -0.61 -2.51
N GLU A 198 -10.31 0.48 -2.97
CA GLU A 198 -9.77 1.51 -2.07
C GLU A 198 -10.88 2.47 -1.62
N LEU A 199 -10.67 3.09 -0.48
CA LEU A 199 -11.54 4.15 0.03
C LEU A 199 -11.30 5.43 -0.76
N SER A 200 -12.36 6.17 -1.07
CA SER A 200 -12.30 7.47 -1.78
C SER A 200 -12.69 8.66 -0.91
N SER A 201 -13.07 8.40 0.34
CA SER A 201 -13.43 9.40 1.34
C SER A 201 -13.35 8.80 2.73
N SER A 202 -13.33 9.65 3.76
CA SER A 202 -13.40 9.18 5.15
C SER A 202 -14.68 8.38 5.39
N VAL A 203 -14.53 7.30 6.16
CA VAL A 203 -15.65 6.42 6.55
C VAL A 203 -16.29 6.82 7.89
N LYS A 204 -15.83 7.90 8.50
CA LYS A 204 -16.36 8.38 9.78
C LYS A 204 -17.84 8.72 9.68
N GLY A 205 -18.68 8.02 10.44
CA GLY A 205 -20.12 8.24 10.51
C GLY A 205 -20.91 7.82 9.27
N THR A 206 -20.29 7.10 8.32
CA THR A 206 -20.93 6.69 7.05
C THR A 206 -21.97 5.59 7.22
N ARG A 207 -21.87 4.79 8.27
CA ARG A 207 -22.71 3.60 8.51
C ARG A 207 -22.62 2.53 7.42
N TRP A 208 -21.47 2.44 6.79
CA TRP A 208 -21.20 1.42 5.76
C TRP A 208 -21.15 0.02 6.32
#